data_e624d12cbf28f9f11caec4738b0c8375
#
_entry.id   e624d12cbf28f9f11caec4738b0c8375
#
_cell.length_a   1.000
_cell.length_b   1.000
_cell.length_c   1.000
_cell.angle_alpha   90.00
_cell.angle_beta   90.00
_cell.angle_gamma   90.00
#
_symmetry.space_group_name_H-M   'P 1'
#
loop_
_entity.id
_entity.type
_entity.pdbx_description
1 polymer ?
#
loop_
_entity_poly.entity_id
_entity_poly.type
_entity_poly.pdbx_seq_one_letter_code
_entity_poly.pdbx_strand_id
1 'polypeptide(L)'
;LALKGEAMGLAMMLELPLVIVNVQRAGPSTGMPTKTEQADLLQAMFGRSGEAPVIVLAASSPSDCFDSAIESVRLATRYMCPVILLSDGGIANGAEPWRIPDLSSYDPIVVEHPTTPNSEEGFLPYLRDEETLARPWVVPGTPGLEHRLGGLEKEADTGNVCYDGDNH
;
A
#
# COMPACT_ATOMS: atom_id res chain seq x y z
N LEU A 1 1.00 1.23 14.77
CA LEU A 1 1.18 1.97 13.51
C LEU A 1 2.40 2.89 13.57
N ALA A 2 2.55 3.71 14.63
CA ALA A 2 3.64 4.68 14.76
C ALA A 2 5.05 4.07 14.59
N LEU A 3 5.31 2.91 15.15
CA LEU A 3 6.61 2.19 15.02
C LEU A 3 6.93 1.75 13.59
N LYS A 4 5.99 1.83 12.65
CA LYS A 4 6.15 1.45 11.24
C LYS A 4 6.14 2.67 10.30
N GLY A 5 6.11 3.87 10.87
CA GLY A 5 6.00 5.11 10.09
C GLY A 5 7.11 5.26 9.05
N GLU A 6 8.36 5.01 9.41
CA GLU A 6 9.50 5.09 8.49
C GLU A 6 9.41 4.06 7.35
N ALA A 7 9.11 2.80 7.68
CA ALA A 7 8.96 1.75 6.66
C ALA A 7 7.81 2.04 5.70
N MET A 8 6.72 2.62 6.20
CA MET A 8 5.57 3.05 5.41
C MET A 8 5.94 4.21 4.47
N GLY A 9 6.65 5.22 5.00
CA GLY A 9 7.16 6.34 4.19
C GLY A 9 8.11 5.85 3.09
N LEU A 10 9.00 4.91 3.40
CA LEU A 10 9.89 4.32 2.40
C LEU A 10 9.12 3.57 1.32
N ALA A 11 8.08 2.80 1.68
CA ALA A 11 7.26 2.10 0.69
C ALA A 11 6.53 3.08 -0.25
N MET A 12 6.10 4.24 0.26
CA MET A 12 5.52 5.31 -0.56
C MET A 12 6.54 5.92 -1.51
N MET A 13 7.74 6.24 -1.03
CA MET A 13 8.80 6.79 -1.87
C MET A 13 9.27 5.83 -2.95
N LEU A 14 9.31 4.53 -2.65
CA LEU A 14 9.66 3.48 -3.61
C LEU A 14 8.48 3.10 -4.52
N GLU A 15 7.28 3.57 -4.20
CA GLU A 15 6.03 3.21 -4.88
C GLU A 15 5.89 1.68 -4.98
N LEU A 16 5.90 1.03 -3.82
CA LEU A 16 5.76 -0.41 -3.69
C LEU A 16 4.43 -0.78 -3.03
N PRO A 17 3.77 -1.83 -3.50
CA PRO A 17 2.58 -2.35 -2.85
C PRO A 17 2.91 -2.89 -1.46
N LEU A 18 2.17 -2.47 -0.46
CA LEU A 18 2.32 -2.90 0.91
C LEU A 18 0.95 -2.91 1.60
N VAL A 19 0.59 -4.00 2.24
CA VAL A 19 -0.60 -4.06 3.10
C VAL A 19 -0.18 -4.08 4.56
N ILE A 20 -0.70 -3.13 5.34
CA ILE A 20 -0.44 -3.01 6.78
C ILE A 20 -1.75 -3.28 7.51
N VAL A 21 -1.85 -4.43 8.16
CA VAL A 21 -2.98 -4.72 9.03
C VAL A 21 -2.72 -4.13 10.41
N ASN A 22 -3.52 -3.14 10.80
CA ASN A 22 -3.43 -2.48 12.09
C ASN A 22 -4.57 -2.93 13.00
N VAL A 23 -4.28 -3.88 13.88
CA VAL A 23 -5.23 -4.34 14.90
C VAL A 23 -5.19 -3.37 16.07
N GLN A 24 -6.15 -2.46 16.11
CA GLN A 24 -6.22 -1.37 17.09
C GLN A 24 -6.51 -1.91 18.49
N ARG A 25 -5.97 -1.28 19.49
CA ARG A 25 -6.18 -1.57 20.90
C ARG A 25 -6.09 -0.31 21.76
N ALA A 26 -6.57 -0.37 22.99
CA ALA A 26 -6.48 0.74 23.91
C ALA A 26 -5.04 1.15 24.19
N GLY A 27 -4.77 2.44 24.01
CA GLY A 27 -3.48 3.09 24.23
C GLY A 27 -3.32 3.66 25.66
N PRO A 28 -2.35 4.60 25.79
CA PRO A 28 -1.28 4.94 24.84
C PRO A 28 -0.21 3.83 24.77
N SER A 29 0.52 3.75 23.67
CA SER A 29 1.57 2.72 23.44
C SER A 29 1.02 1.29 23.62
N THR A 30 1.65 0.46 24.44
CA THR A 30 1.12 -0.88 24.79
C THR A 30 -0.18 -0.79 25.58
N GLY A 31 -0.33 0.22 26.43
CA GLY A 31 -1.56 0.56 27.14
C GLY A 31 -2.31 -0.63 27.73
N MET A 32 -3.48 -0.90 27.23
CA MET A 32 -4.31 -2.07 27.61
C MET A 32 -4.45 -3.01 26.42
N PRO A 33 -3.49 -3.91 26.16
CA PRO A 33 -3.39 -4.69 24.93
C PRO A 33 -4.57 -5.65 24.68
N THR A 34 -5.32 -5.98 25.71
CA THR A 34 -6.51 -6.86 25.61
C THR A 34 -7.84 -6.09 25.50
N LYS A 35 -7.78 -4.76 25.46
CA LYS A 35 -8.97 -3.90 25.41
C LYS A 35 -9.12 -3.29 24.03
N THR A 36 -10.31 -3.38 23.49
CA THR A 36 -10.67 -2.82 22.19
C THR A 36 -10.76 -1.30 22.26
N GLU A 37 -10.13 -0.64 21.32
CA GLU A 37 -10.28 0.79 21.07
C GLU A 37 -10.00 1.05 19.58
N GLN A 38 -10.74 1.98 18.98
CA GLN A 38 -10.61 2.38 17.58
C GLN A 38 -10.10 3.84 17.49
N ALA A 39 -8.86 4.07 17.93
CA ALA A 39 -8.28 5.40 18.05
C ALA A 39 -7.30 5.77 16.94
N ASP A 40 -6.99 4.86 16.01
CA ASP A 40 -5.89 5.03 15.07
C ASP A 40 -6.29 5.60 13.70
N LEU A 41 -7.57 5.88 13.46
CA LEU A 41 -8.05 6.36 12.16
C LEU A 41 -7.36 7.65 11.72
N LEU A 42 -7.31 8.66 12.59
CA LEU A 42 -6.67 9.94 12.25
C LEU A 42 -5.16 9.78 12.05
N GLN A 43 -4.51 8.90 12.80
CA GLN A 43 -3.11 8.57 12.60
C GLN A 43 -2.90 7.85 11.25
N ALA A 44 -3.78 6.93 10.88
CA ALA A 44 -3.73 6.25 9.60
C ALA A 44 -3.93 7.21 8.43
N MET A 45 -4.85 8.17 8.56
CA MET A 45 -5.16 9.12 7.49
C MET A 45 -4.16 10.28 7.40
N PHE A 46 -3.68 10.81 8.54
CA PHE A 46 -2.94 12.07 8.57
C PHE A 46 -1.61 12.01 9.34
N GLY A 47 -1.32 10.92 10.02
CA GLY A 47 -0.14 10.80 10.89
C GLY A 47 1.14 10.42 10.15
N ARG A 48 1.44 11.06 9.03
CA ARG A 48 2.64 10.84 8.22
C ARG A 48 3.41 12.13 7.98
N SER A 49 4.62 12.00 7.47
CA SER A 49 5.46 13.14 7.10
C SER A 49 5.23 13.51 5.64
N GLY A 50 4.94 14.77 5.38
CA GLY A 50 4.79 15.31 4.04
C GLY A 50 3.63 14.69 3.24
N GLU A 51 3.75 14.74 1.94
CA GLU A 51 2.82 14.15 0.97
C GLU A 51 3.04 12.65 0.89
N ALA A 52 2.16 11.91 1.51
CA ALA A 52 2.30 10.47 1.65
C ALA A 52 0.96 9.78 1.37
N PRO A 53 0.64 9.53 0.09
CA PRO A 53 -0.63 8.90 -0.29
C PRO A 53 -0.72 7.48 0.26
N VAL A 54 -1.85 7.17 0.88
CA VAL A 54 -2.16 5.85 1.42
C VAL A 54 -3.66 5.61 1.33
N ILE A 55 -4.02 4.37 1.07
CA ILE A 55 -5.41 3.93 1.10
C ILE A 55 -5.69 3.38 2.50
N VAL A 56 -6.82 3.77 3.09
CA VAL A 56 -7.25 3.29 4.40
C VAL A 56 -8.56 2.56 4.26
N LEU A 57 -8.58 1.29 4.63
CA LEU A 57 -9.76 0.45 4.73
C LEU A 57 -10.00 0.09 6.20
N ALA A 58 -11.23 -0.26 6.53
CA ALA A 58 -11.60 -0.73 7.87
C ALA A 58 -12.55 -1.91 7.75
N ALA A 59 -12.20 -3.03 8.39
CA ALA A 59 -13.08 -4.18 8.48
C ALA A 59 -14.22 -3.90 9.48
N SER A 60 -15.43 -4.28 9.13
CA SER A 60 -16.64 -4.06 9.94
C SER A 60 -16.99 -5.24 10.84
N SER A 61 -16.50 -6.45 10.53
CA SER A 61 -16.76 -7.68 11.28
C SER A 61 -15.64 -8.70 11.08
N PRO A 62 -15.59 -9.80 11.86
CA PRO A 62 -14.63 -10.89 11.63
C PRO A 62 -14.69 -11.49 10.23
N SER A 63 -15.87 -11.70 9.67
CA SER A 63 -16.01 -12.23 8.29
C SER A 63 -15.58 -11.22 7.24
N ASP A 64 -15.86 -9.94 7.42
CA ASP A 64 -15.47 -8.86 6.52
C ASP A 64 -13.94 -8.67 6.45
N CYS A 65 -13.20 -9.15 7.45
CA CYS A 65 -11.73 -9.16 7.38
C CYS A 65 -11.21 -9.94 6.16
N PHE A 66 -11.92 -10.99 5.73
CA PHE A 66 -11.51 -11.78 4.57
C PHE A 66 -11.63 -10.96 3.27
N ASP A 67 -12.78 -10.34 3.05
CA ASP A 67 -13.03 -9.52 1.86
C ASP A 67 -12.14 -8.28 1.86
N SER A 68 -12.02 -7.60 3.00
CA SER A 68 -11.15 -6.45 3.17
C SER A 68 -9.67 -6.76 2.94
N ALA A 69 -9.20 -7.96 3.29
CA ALA A 69 -7.82 -8.38 3.03
C ALA A 69 -7.57 -8.57 1.52
N ILE A 70 -8.50 -9.20 0.79
CA ILE A 70 -8.42 -9.36 -0.67
C ILE A 70 -8.39 -7.98 -1.34
N GLU A 71 -9.31 -7.10 -0.95
CA GLU A 71 -9.40 -5.75 -1.51
C GLU A 71 -8.17 -4.92 -1.19
N SER A 72 -7.60 -5.05 0.01
CA SER A 72 -6.34 -4.38 0.37
C SER A 72 -5.19 -4.76 -0.57
N VAL A 73 -5.06 -6.04 -0.93
CA VAL A 73 -4.03 -6.49 -1.88
C VAL A 73 -4.31 -5.97 -3.28
N ARG A 74 -5.59 -6.02 -3.71
CA ARG A 74 -6.02 -5.50 -5.02
C ARG A 74 -5.66 -4.04 -5.18
N LEU A 75 -6.00 -3.21 -4.19
CA LEU A 75 -5.72 -1.77 -4.23
C LEU A 75 -4.23 -1.48 -4.14
N ALA A 76 -3.49 -2.17 -3.26
CA ALA A 76 -2.06 -1.96 -3.13
C ALA A 76 -1.32 -2.26 -4.44
N THR A 77 -1.67 -3.35 -5.13
CA THR A 77 -1.02 -3.73 -6.39
C THR A 77 -1.48 -2.87 -7.56
N ARG A 78 -2.75 -2.44 -7.59
CA ARG A 78 -3.29 -1.59 -8.66
C ARG A 78 -2.69 -0.18 -8.64
N TYR A 79 -2.54 0.40 -7.44
CA TYR A 79 -2.08 1.79 -7.28
C TYR A 79 -0.61 1.92 -6.88
N MET A 80 0.11 0.81 -6.73
CA MET A 80 1.51 0.77 -6.32
C MET A 80 1.80 1.62 -5.08
N CYS A 81 0.93 1.53 -4.08
CA CYS A 81 1.01 2.31 -2.85
C CYS A 81 0.64 1.46 -1.62
N PRO A 82 1.02 1.89 -0.42
CA PRO A 82 0.60 1.23 0.81
C PRO A 82 -0.92 1.31 1.05
N VAL A 83 -1.48 0.24 1.58
CA VAL A 83 -2.85 0.17 2.09
C VAL A 83 -2.81 -0.16 3.57
N ILE A 84 -3.51 0.60 4.38
CA ILE A 84 -3.71 0.32 5.80
C ILE A 84 -5.10 -0.30 5.97
N LEU A 85 -5.14 -1.52 6.47
CA LEU A 85 -6.36 -2.18 6.87
C LEU A 85 -6.53 -2.06 8.39
N LEU A 86 -7.48 -1.25 8.81
CA LEU A 86 -7.84 -1.10 10.22
C LEU A 86 -8.74 -2.25 10.66
N SER A 87 -8.33 -2.91 11.71
CA SER A 87 -9.12 -3.84 12.49
C SER A 87 -9.01 -3.43 13.96
N ASP A 88 -9.58 -4.18 14.86
CA ASP A 88 -9.45 -3.93 16.29
C ASP A 88 -9.49 -5.24 17.10
N GLY A 89 -9.21 -5.13 18.41
CA GLY A 89 -9.17 -6.28 19.31
C GLY A 89 -10.52 -6.98 19.47
N GLY A 90 -11.64 -6.30 19.25
CA GLY A 90 -12.98 -6.90 19.27
C GLY A 90 -13.21 -7.76 18.04
N ILE A 91 -12.92 -7.22 16.86
CA ILE A 91 -13.04 -7.94 15.57
C ILE A 91 -12.06 -9.11 15.54
N ALA A 92 -10.78 -8.90 15.91
CA ALA A 92 -9.74 -9.93 15.83
C ALA A 92 -9.93 -11.10 16.80
N ASN A 93 -10.60 -10.89 17.93
CA ASN A 93 -10.92 -11.93 18.91
C ASN A 93 -12.38 -12.35 18.87
N GLY A 94 -13.20 -11.69 18.06
CA GLY A 94 -14.60 -11.99 17.86
C GLY A 94 -14.80 -13.30 17.11
N ALA A 95 -15.99 -13.84 17.21
CA ALA A 95 -16.43 -15.00 16.45
C ALA A 95 -17.86 -14.78 15.96
N GLU A 96 -18.11 -15.14 14.73
CA GLU A 96 -19.44 -15.12 14.13
C GLU A 96 -19.63 -16.31 13.19
N PRO A 97 -20.86 -16.72 12.91
CA PRO A 97 -21.10 -17.69 11.85
C PRO A 97 -20.61 -17.15 10.51
N TRP A 98 -19.72 -17.90 9.86
CA TRP A 98 -19.16 -17.50 8.56
C TRP A 98 -19.28 -18.63 7.55
N ARG A 99 -19.82 -18.29 6.40
CA ARG A 99 -19.85 -19.21 5.27
C ARG A 99 -18.59 -19.00 4.44
N ILE A 100 -17.80 -20.05 4.28
CA ILE A 100 -16.61 -20.00 3.41
C ILE A 100 -17.08 -19.58 2.02
N PRO A 101 -16.56 -18.45 1.50
CA PRO A 101 -16.97 -17.95 0.19
C PRO A 101 -16.47 -18.85 -0.94
N ASP A 102 -17.18 -18.83 -2.06
CA ASP A 102 -16.69 -19.41 -3.29
C ASP A 102 -15.64 -18.47 -3.89
N LEU A 103 -14.39 -18.90 -3.88
CA LEU A 103 -13.28 -18.09 -4.41
C LEU A 103 -13.40 -17.77 -5.89
N SER A 104 -14.17 -18.57 -6.65
CA SER A 104 -14.43 -18.28 -8.07
C SER A 104 -15.34 -17.07 -8.30
N SER A 105 -16.01 -16.59 -7.26
CA SER A 105 -16.84 -15.38 -7.31
C SER A 105 -16.04 -14.08 -7.17
N TYR A 106 -14.76 -14.17 -6.80
CA TYR A 106 -13.88 -13.00 -6.70
C TYR A 106 -13.16 -12.76 -8.02
N ASP A 107 -13.11 -11.52 -8.45
CA ASP A 107 -12.28 -11.14 -9.58
C ASP A 107 -10.80 -11.41 -9.26
N PRO A 108 -10.05 -12.01 -10.19
CA PRO A 108 -8.64 -12.28 -9.96
C PRO A 108 -7.86 -10.96 -9.75
N ILE A 109 -6.87 -11.00 -8.88
CA ILE A 109 -5.89 -9.91 -8.76
C ILE A 109 -4.86 -10.13 -9.86
N VAL A 110 -4.95 -9.32 -10.91
CA VAL A 110 -4.02 -9.39 -12.04
C VAL A 110 -2.94 -8.32 -11.83
N VAL A 111 -1.69 -8.75 -11.90
CA VAL A 111 -0.52 -7.87 -11.87
C VAL A 111 0.23 -8.06 -13.18
N GLU A 112 0.31 -7.01 -13.95
CA GLU A 112 1.06 -7.01 -15.21
C GLU A 112 2.49 -6.55 -14.97
N HIS A 113 3.45 -7.30 -15.53
CA HIS A 113 4.86 -6.95 -15.47
C HIS A 113 5.37 -6.66 -16.88
N PRO A 114 5.79 -5.43 -17.17
CA PRO A 114 6.34 -5.09 -18.49
C PRO A 114 7.59 -5.92 -18.81
N THR A 115 7.71 -6.30 -20.07
CA THR A 115 8.86 -7.04 -20.60
C THR A 115 9.59 -6.31 -21.71
N THR A 116 9.07 -5.15 -22.11
CA THR A 116 9.63 -4.29 -23.16
C THR A 116 9.70 -2.85 -22.68
N PRO A 117 10.61 -2.03 -23.22
CA PRO A 117 10.65 -0.59 -22.95
C PRO A 117 9.31 0.10 -23.25
N ASN A 118 9.02 1.17 -22.50
CA ASN A 118 7.79 1.94 -22.59
C ASN A 118 7.95 3.30 -23.27
N SER A 119 9.14 3.57 -23.84
CA SER A 119 9.40 4.76 -24.64
C SER A 119 10.39 4.48 -25.78
N GLU A 120 10.49 5.40 -26.76
CA GLU A 120 11.45 5.31 -27.86
C GLU A 120 12.91 5.45 -27.37
N GLU A 121 13.12 6.14 -26.25
CA GLU A 121 14.45 6.38 -25.67
C GLU A 121 14.89 5.28 -24.71
N GLY A 122 14.01 4.32 -24.40
CA GLY A 122 14.26 3.22 -23.47
C GLY A 122 13.17 3.04 -22.43
N PHE A 123 13.56 2.54 -21.26
CA PHE A 123 12.61 2.29 -20.18
C PHE A 123 12.57 3.45 -19.19
N LEU A 124 11.36 4.01 -18.99
CA LEU A 124 11.08 5.06 -18.03
C LEU A 124 10.36 4.45 -16.81
N PRO A 125 11.06 4.24 -15.69
CA PRO A 125 10.53 3.45 -14.55
C PRO A 125 9.41 4.15 -13.77
N TYR A 126 9.23 5.45 -13.95
CA TYR A 126 8.19 6.24 -13.31
C TYR A 126 7.22 6.90 -14.29
N LEU A 127 7.25 6.50 -15.57
CA LEU A 127 6.20 6.88 -16.52
C LEU A 127 4.87 6.28 -16.05
N ARG A 128 3.98 7.14 -15.58
CA ARG A 128 2.77 6.75 -14.88
C ARG A 128 1.68 6.31 -15.85
N ASP A 129 0.92 5.31 -15.44
CA ASP A 129 -0.33 4.96 -16.07
C ASP A 129 -1.33 6.12 -15.97
N GLU A 130 -2.05 6.42 -17.06
CA GLU A 130 -2.94 7.58 -17.12
C GLU A 130 -4.17 7.47 -16.22
N GLU A 131 -4.62 6.26 -15.91
CA GLU A 131 -5.81 6.02 -15.08
C GLU A 131 -5.47 5.91 -13.60
N THR A 132 -4.48 5.06 -13.29
CA THR A 132 -4.15 4.70 -11.91
C THR A 132 -3.06 5.56 -11.30
N LEU A 133 -2.30 6.28 -12.12
CA LEU A 133 -1.08 7.01 -11.78
C LEU A 133 0.01 6.11 -11.17
N ALA A 134 -0.14 4.79 -11.29
CA ALA A 134 0.85 3.83 -10.84
C ALA A 134 2.05 3.79 -11.80
N ARG A 135 3.22 3.56 -11.25
CA ARG A 135 4.39 3.26 -12.06
C ARG A 135 4.38 1.81 -12.56
N PRO A 136 5.07 1.50 -13.67
CA PRO A 136 5.22 0.12 -14.10
C PRO A 136 5.99 -0.72 -13.06
N TRP A 137 5.51 -1.93 -12.79
CA TRP A 137 6.16 -2.86 -11.86
C TRP A 137 6.92 -3.95 -12.63
N VAL A 138 8.20 -3.74 -12.83
CA VAL A 138 9.08 -4.67 -13.54
C VAL A 138 9.61 -5.75 -12.61
N VAL A 139 9.66 -6.99 -13.08
CA VAL A 139 10.34 -8.08 -12.37
C VAL A 139 11.86 -7.82 -12.40
N PRO A 140 12.54 -7.78 -11.25
CA PRO A 140 13.97 -7.56 -11.20
C PRO A 140 14.74 -8.57 -12.09
N GLY A 141 15.67 -8.05 -12.91
CA GLY A 141 16.45 -8.86 -13.85
C GLY A 141 15.82 -8.99 -15.25
N THR A 142 14.72 -8.30 -15.54
CA THR A 142 14.17 -8.24 -16.90
C THR A 142 15.16 -7.48 -17.82
N PRO A 143 15.71 -8.13 -18.86
CA PRO A 143 16.71 -7.50 -19.72
C PRO A 143 16.19 -6.24 -20.42
N GLY A 144 16.99 -5.16 -20.39
CA GLY A 144 16.67 -3.87 -21.01
C GLY A 144 15.70 -3.01 -20.20
N LEU A 145 15.27 -3.49 -19.01
CA LEU A 145 14.43 -2.73 -18.11
C LEU A 145 15.09 -2.49 -16.74
N GLU A 146 16.42 -2.63 -16.70
CA GLU A 146 17.20 -2.38 -15.49
C GLU A 146 17.07 -0.91 -15.09
N HIS A 147 16.67 -0.68 -13.83
CA HIS A 147 16.48 0.66 -13.31
C HIS A 147 16.69 0.70 -11.80
N ARG A 148 16.84 1.91 -11.28
CA ARG A 148 16.96 2.17 -9.86
C ARG A 148 15.60 2.56 -9.26
N LEU A 149 15.28 1.99 -8.10
CA LEU A 149 14.26 2.50 -7.19
C LEU A 149 14.95 3.24 -6.04
N GLY A 150 14.59 4.48 -5.80
CA GLY A 150 15.20 5.31 -4.77
C GLY A 150 14.20 5.84 -3.76
N GLY A 151 14.61 5.94 -2.49
CA GLY A 151 13.82 6.52 -1.39
C GLY A 151 14.02 8.03 -1.23
N LEU A 152 14.53 8.72 -2.26
CA LEU A 152 14.77 10.15 -2.27
C LEU A 152 13.85 10.83 -3.29
N GLU A 153 13.73 12.17 -3.20
CA GLU A 153 13.06 12.98 -4.21
C GLU A 153 13.69 12.72 -5.59
N LYS A 154 12.86 12.61 -6.60
CA LYS A 154 13.28 12.16 -7.93
C LYS A 154 12.48 12.83 -9.04
N GLU A 155 13.10 12.92 -10.20
CA GLU A 155 12.43 13.34 -11.43
C GLU A 155 11.26 12.40 -11.73
N ALA A 156 10.22 12.98 -12.31
CA ALA A 156 9.17 12.20 -12.97
C ALA A 156 9.82 11.28 -14.02
N ASP A 157 9.13 10.31 -14.52
CA ASP A 157 9.51 9.38 -15.58
C ASP A 157 10.85 8.64 -15.37
N THR A 158 11.99 9.36 -15.21
CA THR A 158 13.33 8.77 -15.11
C THR A 158 13.64 8.18 -13.74
N GLY A 159 13.10 8.75 -12.66
CA GLY A 159 13.42 8.39 -11.28
C GLY A 159 14.84 8.78 -10.84
N ASN A 160 15.54 9.64 -11.58
CA ASN A 160 16.83 10.20 -11.14
C ASN A 160 16.63 11.11 -9.93
N VAL A 161 17.60 11.13 -9.02
CA VAL A 161 17.54 12.01 -7.84
C VAL A 161 17.50 13.47 -8.27
N CYS A 162 16.51 14.20 -7.80
CA CYS A 162 16.31 15.62 -8.06
C CYS A 162 15.83 16.32 -6.80
N TYR A 163 16.49 17.41 -6.43
CA TYR A 163 16.12 18.26 -5.30
C TYR A 163 15.68 19.65 -5.76
N ASP A 164 15.23 19.77 -7.00
CA ASP A 164 14.68 21.01 -7.51
C ASP A 164 13.28 21.23 -6.95
N GLY A 165 13.05 22.43 -6.38
CA GLY A 165 11.75 22.79 -5.84
C GLY A 165 10.62 22.86 -6.87
N ASP A 166 10.95 23.10 -8.14
CA ASP A 166 9.98 23.08 -9.23
C ASP A 166 9.56 21.63 -9.61
N ASN A 167 10.38 20.64 -9.26
CA ASN A 167 10.08 19.22 -9.45
C ASN A 167 9.20 18.66 -8.32
N HIS A 168 9.28 19.23 -7.14
CA HIS A 168 8.51 18.80 -5.96
C HIS A 168 7.06 19.29 -6.04
#